data_76341a1b37dc62378b132e78f67250e1
#
_entry.id   76341a1b37dc62378b132e78f67250e1
#
_cell.length_a   1.000
_cell.length_b   1.000
_cell.length_c   1.000
_cell.angle_alpha   90.00
_cell.angle_beta   90.00
_cell.angle_gamma   90.00
#
_symmetry.space_group_name_H-M   'P 1'
#
loop_
_entity.id
_entity.type
_entity.pdbx_description
1 polymer ?
#
loop_
_entity_poly.entity_id
_entity_poly.type
_entity_poly.pdbx_seq_one_letter_code
_entity_poly.pdbx_strand_id
1 'polypeptide(L)'
;MNTTKEKQMIKHVEGTRYGRFYDIGDGIYVPSVTTVTRYGCPTPNYLLKYIVNNSKGDYDKYLETNSEALRVGTAVHDNCEKLLLGEDLLIENDPEVQKGVISFCKWYQDYLPKVIAIEEVLYCKNHKRGKLIHPFAGRCDLVAEMNDETWMIDLKTSKSLEDYTYVIQLSMYKMLWDARHPERPIDRLALVHCKKNFMGAQPTARTKLFKEVKFDEKSVKSAVRFFYRYQEAFDSKGNLKTKAKLQTEFKL
;
A
#
# COMPACT_ATOMS: atom_id res chain seq x y z
N MET A 1 3.86 2.52 28.04
CA MET A 1 2.84 1.48 28.30
C MET A 1 1.47 2.04 27.92
N ASN A 2 1.06 1.96 26.65
CA ASN A 2 -0.33 2.26 26.20
C ASN A 2 -0.63 1.70 24.79
N THR A 3 0.20 0.76 24.31
CA THR A 3 0.11 0.25 22.94
C THR A 3 -0.98 -0.80 22.70
N THR A 4 -1.48 -1.45 23.76
CA THR A 4 -2.39 -2.61 23.63
C THR A 4 -3.88 -2.20 23.53
N LYS A 5 -4.29 -1.06 24.08
CA LYS A 5 -5.70 -0.60 24.02
C LYS A 5 -6.07 0.10 22.72
N GLU A 6 -5.13 0.76 22.03
CA GLU A 6 -5.42 1.43 20.76
C GLU A 6 -5.50 0.45 19.57
N LYS A 7 -4.77 -0.67 19.60
CA LYS A 7 -4.86 -1.72 18.56
C LYS A 7 -6.25 -2.36 18.44
N GLN A 8 -7.06 -2.34 19.52
CA GLN A 8 -8.40 -2.94 19.53
C GLN A 8 -9.51 -2.07 18.92
N MET A 9 -9.26 -0.77 18.67
CA MET A 9 -10.31 0.16 18.23
C MET A 9 -10.38 0.38 16.72
N ILE A 10 -9.39 -0.05 15.94
CA ILE A 10 -9.41 0.15 14.49
C ILE A 10 -9.91 -1.13 13.82
N LYS A 11 -11.16 -1.12 13.43
CA LYS A 11 -11.77 -2.22 12.70
C LYS A 11 -11.70 -1.98 11.20
N HIS A 12 -11.28 -3.00 10.52
CA HIS A 12 -11.31 -3.09 9.08
C HIS A 12 -12.75 -3.31 8.62
N VAL A 13 -13.26 -2.46 7.74
CA VAL A 13 -14.59 -2.60 7.15
C VAL A 13 -14.41 -3.03 5.70
N GLU A 14 -14.79 -4.26 5.41
CA GLU A 14 -14.80 -4.82 4.05
C GLU A 14 -16.18 -4.71 3.41
N GLY A 15 -16.22 -4.90 2.10
CA GLY A 15 -17.49 -4.98 1.37
C GLY A 15 -18.14 -3.63 1.08
N THR A 16 -17.44 -2.52 1.28
CA THR A 16 -17.94 -1.25 0.76
C THR A 16 -17.74 -1.21 -0.76
N ARG A 17 -18.66 -0.54 -1.46
CA ARG A 17 -18.56 -0.34 -2.91
C ARG A 17 -17.24 0.30 -3.36
N TYR A 18 -16.62 1.10 -2.51
CA TYR A 18 -15.39 1.84 -2.80
C TYR A 18 -14.13 1.18 -2.21
N GLY A 19 -14.21 -0.09 -1.81
CA GLY A 19 -13.09 -0.84 -1.27
C GLY A 19 -13.00 -0.80 0.25
N ARG A 20 -11.80 -0.83 0.77
CA ARG A 20 -11.50 -1.00 2.19
C ARG A 20 -11.55 0.33 2.95
N PHE A 21 -12.24 0.34 4.09
CA PHE A 21 -12.28 1.46 5.02
C PHE A 21 -11.82 1.03 6.40
N TYR A 22 -11.43 1.99 7.22
CA TYR A 22 -11.08 1.80 8.62
C TYR A 22 -12.06 2.59 9.51
N ASP A 23 -12.59 1.93 10.53
CA ASP A 23 -13.27 2.60 11.64
C ASP A 23 -12.20 3.13 12.60
N ILE A 24 -12.01 4.44 12.66
CA ILE A 24 -11.03 5.09 13.52
C ILE A 24 -11.63 5.56 14.86
N GLY A 25 -12.83 5.05 15.19
CA GLY A 25 -13.60 5.36 16.39
C GLY A 25 -14.58 6.53 16.19
N ASP A 26 -15.48 6.67 17.14
CA ASP A 26 -16.53 7.70 17.15
C ASP A 26 -17.46 7.64 15.91
N GLY A 27 -17.61 6.47 15.28
CA GLY A 27 -18.38 6.28 14.05
C GLY A 27 -17.75 6.92 12.81
N ILE A 28 -16.46 7.24 12.85
CA ILE A 28 -15.74 7.86 11.75
C ILE A 28 -15.06 6.78 10.90
N TYR A 29 -15.48 6.69 9.64
CA TYR A 29 -14.93 5.76 8.66
C TYR A 29 -14.06 6.51 7.66
N VAL A 30 -12.83 6.06 7.48
CA VAL A 30 -11.87 6.66 6.55
C VAL A 30 -11.38 5.63 5.53
N PRO A 31 -11.14 6.02 4.26
CA PRO A 31 -10.65 5.10 3.24
C PRO A 31 -9.25 4.60 3.56
N SER A 32 -8.95 3.37 3.14
CA SER A 32 -7.57 2.88 3.18
C SER A 32 -6.69 3.61 2.17
N VAL A 33 -5.38 3.64 2.43
CA VAL A 33 -4.37 4.14 1.48
C VAL A 33 -4.53 3.46 0.12
N THR A 34 -4.71 2.13 0.09
CA THR A 34 -4.91 1.37 -1.16
C THR A 34 -6.23 1.71 -1.86
N THR A 35 -7.29 2.02 -1.12
CA THR A 35 -8.55 2.51 -1.70
C THR A 35 -8.37 3.88 -2.33
N VAL A 36 -7.68 4.79 -1.66
CA VAL A 36 -7.39 6.12 -2.22
C VAL A 36 -6.54 6.01 -3.48
N THR A 37 -5.47 5.21 -3.49
CA THR A 37 -4.63 5.05 -4.68
C THR A 37 -5.38 4.41 -5.83
N ARG A 38 -6.24 3.41 -5.57
CA ARG A 38 -7.04 2.72 -6.58
C ARG A 38 -8.01 3.65 -7.32
N TYR A 39 -8.67 4.55 -6.61
CA TYR A 39 -9.72 5.41 -7.18
C TYR A 39 -9.28 6.86 -7.37
N GLY A 40 -8.23 7.29 -6.69
CA GLY A 40 -7.68 8.64 -6.77
C GLY A 40 -6.53 8.81 -7.76
N CYS A 41 -6.02 7.70 -8.31
CA CYS A 41 -4.95 7.72 -9.31
C CYS A 41 -5.46 7.21 -10.67
N PRO A 42 -4.94 7.72 -11.79
CA PRO A 42 -5.26 7.18 -13.11
C PRO A 42 -4.73 5.76 -13.25
N THR A 43 -5.51 4.88 -13.89
CA THR A 43 -5.07 3.52 -14.22
C THR A 43 -4.01 3.59 -15.33
N PRO A 44 -2.79 3.08 -15.12
CA PRO A 44 -1.74 3.13 -16.14
C PRO A 44 -2.11 2.31 -17.39
N ASN A 45 -1.78 2.82 -18.58
CA ASN A 45 -2.05 2.12 -19.85
C ASN A 45 -1.44 0.72 -19.93
N TYR A 46 -0.27 0.49 -19.31
CA TYR A 46 0.34 -0.84 -19.31
C TYR A 46 -0.50 -1.85 -18.51
N LEU A 47 -1.17 -1.41 -17.44
CA LEU A 47 -2.06 -2.26 -16.66
C LEU A 47 -3.31 -2.62 -17.45
N LEU A 48 -3.89 -1.66 -18.18
CA LEU A 48 -5.02 -1.92 -19.09
C LEU A 48 -4.62 -2.94 -20.17
N LYS A 49 -3.45 -2.78 -20.79
CA LYS A 49 -2.93 -3.73 -21.77
C LYS A 49 -2.70 -5.12 -21.15
N TYR A 50 -2.16 -5.17 -19.93
CA TYR A 50 -1.97 -6.42 -19.21
C TYR A 50 -3.30 -7.14 -18.96
N ILE A 51 -4.32 -6.42 -18.50
CA ILE A 51 -5.67 -6.96 -18.25
C ILE A 51 -6.22 -7.55 -19.55
N VAL A 52 -6.26 -6.77 -20.64
CA VAL A 52 -6.79 -7.21 -21.92
C VAL A 52 -6.05 -8.43 -22.47
N ASN A 53 -4.72 -8.41 -22.44
CA ASN A 53 -3.90 -9.51 -22.99
C ASN A 53 -4.02 -10.81 -22.20
N ASN A 54 -4.12 -10.75 -20.89
CA ASN A 54 -4.21 -11.97 -20.06
C ASN A 54 -5.63 -12.53 -19.99
N SER A 55 -6.65 -11.69 -20.05
CA SER A 55 -8.04 -12.13 -20.05
C SER A 55 -8.55 -12.52 -21.44
N LYS A 56 -7.88 -12.06 -22.51
CA LYS A 56 -8.38 -12.16 -23.91
C LYS A 56 -9.80 -11.61 -24.06
N GLY A 57 -10.15 -10.59 -23.26
CA GLY A 57 -11.49 -10.00 -23.23
C GLY A 57 -12.50 -10.74 -22.35
N ASP A 58 -12.09 -11.83 -21.67
CA ASP A 58 -12.92 -12.60 -20.74
C ASP A 58 -12.76 -12.05 -19.31
N TYR A 59 -13.86 -11.54 -18.77
CA TYR A 59 -13.86 -10.92 -17.43
C TYR A 59 -13.65 -11.93 -16.31
N ASP A 60 -14.23 -13.13 -16.43
CA ASP A 60 -14.11 -14.16 -15.38
C ASP A 60 -12.67 -14.67 -15.31
N LYS A 61 -12.02 -14.87 -16.44
CA LYS A 61 -10.61 -15.21 -16.50
C LYS A 61 -9.71 -14.12 -15.91
N TYR A 62 -10.05 -12.84 -16.10
CA TYR A 62 -9.36 -11.74 -15.44
C TYR A 62 -9.51 -11.84 -13.92
N LEU A 63 -10.73 -12.09 -13.41
CA LEU A 63 -10.98 -12.24 -11.97
C LEU A 63 -10.20 -13.41 -11.36
N GLU A 64 -10.17 -14.56 -12.01
CA GLU A 64 -9.39 -15.72 -11.58
C GLU A 64 -7.89 -15.39 -11.49
N THR A 65 -7.32 -14.82 -12.57
CA THR A 65 -5.90 -14.45 -12.60
C THR A 65 -5.56 -13.42 -11.53
N ASN A 66 -6.45 -12.46 -11.29
CA ASN A 66 -6.25 -11.43 -10.29
C ASN A 66 -6.37 -11.99 -8.87
N SER A 67 -7.34 -12.89 -8.61
CA SER A 67 -7.52 -13.53 -7.31
C SER A 67 -6.31 -14.40 -6.94
N GLU A 68 -5.76 -15.14 -7.88
CA GLU A 68 -4.56 -15.93 -7.68
C GLU A 68 -3.33 -15.05 -7.41
N ALA A 69 -3.17 -13.96 -8.15
CA ALA A 69 -2.08 -13.01 -7.90
C ALA A 69 -2.18 -12.38 -6.49
N LEU A 70 -3.40 -12.10 -6.02
CA LEU A 70 -3.66 -11.60 -4.66
C LEU A 70 -3.37 -12.66 -3.60
N ARG A 71 -3.81 -13.92 -3.81
CA ARG A 71 -3.52 -15.04 -2.91
C ARG A 71 -2.02 -15.21 -2.69
N VAL A 72 -1.27 -15.32 -3.78
CA VAL A 72 0.20 -15.46 -3.72
C VAL A 72 0.83 -14.24 -3.05
N GLY A 73 0.37 -13.02 -3.37
CA GLY A 73 0.85 -11.79 -2.75
C GLY A 73 0.65 -11.82 -1.24
N THR A 74 -0.55 -12.13 -0.76
CA THR A 74 -0.87 -12.24 0.66
C THR A 74 -0.01 -13.28 1.35
N ALA A 75 0.10 -14.49 0.78
CA ALA A 75 0.91 -15.56 1.36
C ALA A 75 2.40 -15.18 1.48
N VAL A 76 2.95 -14.43 0.51
CA VAL A 76 4.33 -13.92 0.61
C VAL A 76 4.46 -12.88 1.73
N HIS A 77 3.53 -11.91 1.83
CA HIS A 77 3.56 -10.90 2.90
C HIS A 77 3.46 -11.54 4.29
N ASP A 78 2.50 -12.46 4.48
CA ASP A 78 2.30 -13.17 5.76
C ASP A 78 3.54 -13.96 6.18
N ASN A 79 4.24 -14.62 5.24
CA ASN A 79 5.49 -15.30 5.55
C ASN A 79 6.66 -14.35 5.81
N CYS A 80 6.73 -13.21 5.13
CA CYS A 80 7.73 -12.17 5.43
C CYS A 80 7.51 -11.57 6.83
N GLU A 81 6.25 -11.30 7.21
CA GLU A 81 5.89 -10.86 8.56
C GLU A 81 6.34 -11.87 9.61
N LYS A 82 6.02 -13.16 9.44
CA LYS A 82 6.44 -14.24 10.34
C LYS A 82 7.94 -14.34 10.49
N LEU A 83 8.68 -14.24 9.37
CA LEU A 83 10.15 -14.19 9.41
C LEU A 83 10.68 -13.04 10.26
N LEU A 84 10.10 -11.85 10.11
CA LEU A 84 10.49 -10.67 10.86
C LEU A 84 10.15 -10.79 12.36
N LEU A 85 9.08 -11.53 12.70
CA LEU A 85 8.66 -11.82 14.07
C LEU A 85 9.42 -13.01 14.71
N GLY A 86 10.20 -13.76 13.92
CA GLY A 86 10.87 -14.99 14.37
C GLY A 86 9.91 -16.17 14.57
N GLU A 87 8.78 -16.16 13.88
CA GLU A 87 7.76 -17.21 13.89
C GLU A 87 8.01 -18.28 12.82
N ASP A 88 7.39 -19.44 13.00
CA ASP A 88 7.45 -20.51 12.02
C ASP A 88 6.73 -20.16 10.72
N LEU A 89 7.37 -20.45 9.59
CA LEU A 89 6.82 -20.17 8.27
C LEU A 89 5.71 -21.15 7.92
N LEU A 90 4.64 -20.63 7.34
CA LEU A 90 3.61 -21.41 6.66
C LEU A 90 3.92 -21.49 5.15
N ILE A 91 5.05 -22.10 4.81
CA ILE A 91 5.42 -22.25 3.39
C ILE A 91 4.50 -23.28 2.76
N GLU A 92 3.53 -22.79 1.99
CA GLU A 92 2.73 -23.62 1.10
C GLU A 92 3.63 -24.29 0.05
N ASN A 93 3.17 -25.45 -0.49
CA ASN A 93 3.84 -26.11 -1.61
C ASN A 93 3.65 -25.32 -2.94
N ASP A 94 3.78 -24.00 -2.86
CA ASP A 94 3.63 -23.07 -3.97
C ASP A 94 4.97 -22.44 -4.33
N PRO A 95 5.54 -22.77 -5.52
CA PRO A 95 6.83 -22.24 -5.94
C PRO A 95 6.90 -20.73 -6.08
N GLU A 96 5.78 -20.04 -6.39
CA GLU A 96 5.76 -18.58 -6.48
C GLU A 96 5.87 -17.95 -5.08
N VAL A 97 5.16 -18.50 -4.09
CA VAL A 97 5.26 -18.06 -2.70
C VAL A 97 6.67 -18.29 -2.18
N GLN A 98 7.21 -19.51 -2.35
CA GLN A 98 8.57 -19.86 -1.91
C GLN A 98 9.62 -18.89 -2.49
N LYS A 99 9.58 -18.63 -3.80
CA LYS A 99 10.53 -17.73 -4.46
C LYS A 99 10.36 -16.28 -4.01
N GLY A 100 9.14 -15.82 -3.78
CA GLY A 100 8.85 -14.51 -3.21
C GLY A 100 9.51 -14.34 -1.84
N VAL A 101 9.32 -15.32 -0.94
CA VAL A 101 9.92 -15.33 0.40
C VAL A 101 11.44 -15.42 0.34
N ILE A 102 12.00 -16.30 -0.50
CA ILE A 102 13.46 -16.41 -0.68
C ILE A 102 14.07 -15.08 -1.16
N SER A 103 13.40 -14.38 -2.08
CA SER A 103 13.89 -13.08 -2.54
C SER A 103 13.87 -12.02 -1.44
N PHE A 104 12.87 -12.04 -0.55
CA PHE A 104 12.84 -11.21 0.65
C PHE A 104 13.99 -11.54 1.61
N CYS A 105 14.22 -12.83 1.91
CA CYS A 105 15.33 -13.28 2.75
C CYS A 105 16.67 -12.79 2.20
N LYS A 106 16.85 -12.86 0.87
CA LYS A 106 18.07 -12.36 0.23
C LYS A 106 18.26 -10.86 0.41
N TRP A 107 17.20 -10.07 0.23
CA TRP A 107 17.23 -8.64 0.51
C TRP A 107 17.58 -8.39 1.99
N TYR A 108 16.90 -9.09 2.92
CA TYR A 108 17.12 -8.93 4.37
C TYR A 108 18.60 -9.23 4.76
N GLN A 109 19.18 -10.29 4.21
CA GLN A 109 20.59 -10.63 4.43
C GLN A 109 21.57 -9.59 3.86
N ASP A 110 21.22 -8.94 2.73
CA ASP A 110 22.10 -7.95 2.08
C ASP A 110 22.07 -6.58 2.79
N TYR A 111 20.93 -6.22 3.40
CA TYR A 111 20.73 -4.89 3.98
C TYR A 111 20.73 -4.89 5.52
N LEU A 112 20.50 -6.03 6.18
CA LEU A 112 20.45 -6.22 7.63
C LEU A 112 19.64 -5.12 8.33
N PRO A 113 18.38 -4.91 7.94
CA PRO A 113 17.56 -3.85 8.52
C PRO A 113 17.28 -4.11 10.00
N LYS A 114 17.40 -3.09 10.83
CA LYS A 114 16.95 -3.14 12.22
C LYS A 114 15.48 -2.78 12.27
N VAL A 115 14.64 -3.77 12.51
CA VAL A 115 13.19 -3.64 12.50
C VAL A 115 12.70 -2.70 13.59
N ILE A 116 11.84 -1.74 13.25
CA ILE A 116 11.21 -0.78 14.16
C ILE A 116 9.72 -1.10 14.32
N ALA A 117 9.03 -1.33 13.21
CA ALA A 117 7.61 -1.69 13.19
C ALA A 117 7.28 -2.60 12.01
N ILE A 118 6.34 -3.51 12.22
CA ILE A 118 5.84 -4.47 11.23
C ILE A 118 4.32 -4.36 11.21
N GLU A 119 3.72 -4.28 10.00
CA GLU A 119 2.26 -4.27 9.80
C GLU A 119 1.53 -3.27 10.71
N GLU A 120 2.15 -2.09 10.93
CA GLU A 120 1.56 -1.08 11.81
C GLU A 120 0.40 -0.37 11.15
N VAL A 121 -0.73 -0.30 11.88
CA VAL A 121 -1.91 0.45 11.45
C VAL A 121 -1.72 1.92 11.78
N LEU A 122 -1.72 2.74 10.73
CA LEU A 122 -1.50 4.17 10.77
C LEU A 122 -2.78 4.93 10.43
N TYR A 123 -3.11 5.94 11.24
CA TYR A 123 -4.22 6.86 10.99
C TYR A 123 -3.98 8.19 11.69
N CYS A 124 -4.67 9.23 11.24
CA CYS A 124 -4.62 10.52 11.88
C CYS A 124 -6.03 11.10 12.05
N LYS A 125 -6.49 11.25 13.30
CA LYS A 125 -7.80 11.84 13.63
C LYS A 125 -7.83 13.36 13.46
N ASN A 126 -6.69 14.03 13.65
CA ASN A 126 -6.62 15.49 13.72
C ASN A 126 -5.57 16.05 12.78
N HIS A 127 -5.99 16.50 11.61
CA HIS A 127 -5.14 17.25 10.69
C HIS A 127 -5.09 18.76 11.02
N LYS A 128 -4.98 19.12 12.32
CA LYS A 128 -4.95 20.52 12.76
C LYS A 128 -3.73 21.34 12.31
N ARG A 129 -2.76 20.74 11.63
CA ARG A 129 -1.62 21.47 11.06
C ARG A 129 -1.72 21.74 9.55
N GLY A 130 -2.93 21.94 9.04
CA GLY A 130 -3.14 22.64 7.77
C GLY A 130 -2.76 21.93 6.48
N LYS A 131 -2.44 20.62 6.47
CA LYS A 131 -1.89 19.98 5.28
C LYS A 131 -2.73 18.89 4.61
N LEU A 132 -3.65 18.25 5.30
CA LEU A 132 -4.56 17.27 4.69
C LEU A 132 -6.02 17.68 4.94
N ILE A 133 -6.77 17.89 3.88
CA ILE A 133 -8.17 18.30 3.94
C ILE A 133 -9.08 17.11 4.25
N HIS A 134 -8.64 15.89 3.92
CA HIS A 134 -9.41 14.65 4.06
C HIS A 134 -8.57 13.54 4.71
N PRO A 135 -9.14 12.83 5.71
CA PRO A 135 -8.43 11.77 6.42
C PRO A 135 -8.36 10.48 5.60
N PHE A 136 -7.35 9.66 5.90
CA PHE A 136 -7.20 8.29 5.42
C PHE A 136 -6.43 7.47 6.46
N ALA A 137 -6.45 6.16 6.33
CA ALA A 137 -5.73 5.25 7.20
C ALA A 137 -5.07 4.13 6.38
N GLY A 138 -4.16 3.38 6.98
CA GLY A 138 -3.60 2.23 6.31
C GLY A 138 -2.68 1.44 7.21
N ARG A 139 -2.19 0.31 6.71
CA ARG A 139 -1.25 -0.56 7.37
C ARG A 139 0.02 -0.60 6.54
N CYS A 140 1.13 -0.11 7.10
CA CYS A 140 2.42 -0.16 6.43
C CYS A 140 3.10 -1.51 6.70
N ASP A 141 3.82 -2.05 5.72
CA ASP A 141 4.41 -3.39 5.83
C ASP A 141 5.58 -3.39 6.83
N LEU A 142 6.54 -2.48 6.65
CA LEU A 142 7.77 -2.48 7.44
C LEU A 142 8.33 -1.07 7.63
N VAL A 143 8.71 -0.75 8.86
CA VAL A 143 9.60 0.37 9.17
C VAL A 143 10.87 -0.18 9.80
N ALA A 144 12.02 0.24 9.31
CA ALA A 144 13.32 -0.24 9.75
C ALA A 144 14.38 0.86 9.72
N GLU A 145 15.43 0.69 10.53
CA GLU A 145 16.63 1.52 10.51
C GLU A 145 17.68 0.84 9.62
N MET A 146 18.23 1.57 8.66
CA MET A 146 19.33 1.15 7.80
C MET A 146 20.28 2.34 7.60
N ASN A 147 21.57 2.16 7.86
CA ASN A 147 22.60 3.22 7.76
C ASN A 147 22.24 4.49 8.52
N ASP A 148 21.76 4.35 9.75
CA ASP A 148 21.33 5.43 10.66
C ASP A 148 20.16 6.29 10.14
N GLU A 149 19.45 5.84 9.10
CA GLU A 149 18.25 6.46 8.57
C GLU A 149 17.02 5.57 8.83
N THR A 150 15.86 6.20 9.08
CA THR A 150 14.57 5.52 9.23
C THR A 150 13.92 5.33 7.88
N TRP A 151 13.71 4.09 7.49
CA TRP A 151 13.14 3.69 6.21
C TRP A 151 11.72 3.16 6.37
N MET A 152 10.82 3.64 5.54
CA MET A 152 9.53 2.99 5.32
C MET A 152 9.61 2.15 4.06
N ILE A 153 9.27 0.87 4.21
CA ILE A 153 9.49 -0.16 3.19
C ILE A 153 8.15 -0.85 2.92
N ASP A 154 7.82 -1.00 1.65
CA ASP A 154 6.63 -1.69 1.19
C ASP A 154 7.04 -2.88 0.30
N LEU A 155 6.47 -4.05 0.60
CA LEU A 155 6.78 -5.29 -0.08
C LEU A 155 5.91 -5.44 -1.34
N LYS A 156 6.48 -5.83 -2.45
CA LYS A 156 5.75 -5.99 -3.71
C LYS A 156 6.08 -7.32 -4.41
N THR A 157 5.04 -8.06 -4.75
CA THR A 157 5.12 -9.31 -5.53
C THR A 157 4.77 -9.11 -7.02
N SER A 158 4.49 -7.87 -7.44
CA SER A 158 4.18 -7.50 -8.82
C SER A 158 5.34 -7.78 -9.77
N LYS A 159 5.08 -7.88 -11.08
CA LYS A 159 6.13 -8.09 -12.09
C LYS A 159 7.14 -6.94 -12.18
N SER A 160 6.73 -5.72 -11.83
CA SER A 160 7.53 -4.50 -11.93
C SER A 160 7.28 -3.59 -10.75
N LEU A 161 8.30 -2.84 -10.34
CA LEU A 161 8.23 -1.78 -9.34
C LEU A 161 8.06 -0.38 -9.96
N GLU A 162 7.73 -0.30 -11.26
CA GLU A 162 7.63 0.98 -11.99
C GLU A 162 6.24 1.63 -11.90
N ASP A 163 5.34 1.11 -11.06
CA ASP A 163 4.02 1.72 -10.84
C ASP A 163 4.14 2.94 -9.91
N TYR A 164 3.75 4.11 -10.43
CA TYR A 164 3.81 5.36 -9.67
C TYR A 164 2.82 5.38 -8.49
N THR A 165 1.79 4.55 -8.52
CA THR A 165 0.86 4.40 -7.38
C THR A 165 1.56 3.92 -6.11
N TYR A 166 2.67 3.17 -6.23
CA TYR A 166 3.49 2.74 -5.08
C TYR A 166 4.20 3.92 -4.41
N VAL A 167 4.66 4.91 -5.21
CA VAL A 167 5.24 6.15 -4.67
C VAL A 167 4.21 6.92 -3.86
N ILE A 168 2.98 7.04 -4.39
CA ILE A 168 1.88 7.70 -3.71
C ILE A 168 1.51 6.95 -2.43
N GLN A 169 1.41 5.61 -2.48
CA GLN A 169 1.11 4.74 -1.35
C GLN A 169 2.12 4.94 -0.21
N LEU A 170 3.41 4.81 -0.49
CA LEU A 170 4.48 5.01 0.49
C LEU A 170 4.49 6.45 1.03
N SER A 171 4.25 7.44 0.16
CA SER A 171 4.15 8.83 0.59
C SER A 171 2.98 9.09 1.54
N MET A 172 1.84 8.41 1.32
CA MET A 172 0.70 8.45 2.24
C MET A 172 1.06 7.83 3.59
N TYR A 173 1.69 6.66 3.60
CA TYR A 173 2.14 6.01 4.85
C TYR A 173 3.14 6.88 5.61
N LYS A 174 4.14 7.47 4.92
CA LYS A 174 5.07 8.41 5.55
C LYS A 174 4.33 9.57 6.23
N MET A 175 3.35 10.19 5.57
CA MET A 175 2.59 11.30 6.15
C MET A 175 1.83 10.88 7.42
N LEU A 176 1.28 9.68 7.45
CA LEU A 176 0.61 9.12 8.63
C LEU A 176 1.62 8.81 9.75
N TRP A 177 2.74 8.20 9.40
CA TRP A 177 3.81 7.86 10.34
C TRP A 177 4.40 9.10 11.00
N ASP A 178 4.83 10.08 10.21
CA ASP A 178 5.44 11.32 10.71
C ASP A 178 4.49 12.12 11.62
N ALA A 179 3.18 12.02 11.35
CA ALA A 179 2.17 12.63 12.21
C ALA A 179 1.99 11.89 13.55
N ARG A 180 2.18 10.57 13.58
CA ARG A 180 2.02 9.71 14.75
C ARG A 180 3.29 9.57 15.57
N HIS A 181 4.45 9.57 14.90
CA HIS A 181 5.79 9.37 15.46
C HIS A 181 6.71 10.57 15.13
N PRO A 182 6.40 11.79 15.62
CA PRO A 182 7.18 12.98 15.31
C PRO A 182 8.61 12.91 15.87
N GLU A 183 8.86 12.07 16.85
CA GLU A 183 10.18 11.79 17.45
C GLU A 183 11.08 10.93 16.57
N ARG A 184 10.48 10.21 15.60
CA ARG A 184 11.19 9.32 14.66
C ARG A 184 10.55 9.42 13.28
N PRO A 185 10.73 10.54 12.56
CA PRO A 185 10.18 10.70 11.21
C PRO A 185 10.85 9.74 10.23
N ILE A 186 10.17 9.44 9.13
CA ILE A 186 10.74 8.64 8.04
C ILE A 186 11.69 9.49 7.21
N ASP A 187 12.92 9.05 7.02
CA ASP A 187 13.91 9.71 6.18
C ASP A 187 13.79 9.27 4.72
N ARG A 188 13.59 7.95 4.50
CA ARG A 188 13.61 7.32 3.18
C ARG A 188 12.42 6.42 2.94
N LEU A 189 12.07 6.26 1.67
CA LEU A 189 11.01 5.36 1.20
C LEU A 189 11.60 4.34 0.22
N ALA A 190 11.20 3.08 0.34
CA ALA A 190 11.65 2.05 -0.56
C ALA A 190 10.61 0.96 -0.83
N LEU A 191 10.77 0.32 -1.98
CA LEU A 191 10.07 -0.91 -2.37
C LEU A 191 11.03 -2.08 -2.30
N VAL A 192 10.59 -3.18 -1.71
CA VAL A 192 11.29 -4.47 -1.77
C VAL A 192 10.51 -5.39 -2.70
N HIS A 193 11.20 -5.90 -3.70
CA HIS A 193 10.63 -6.76 -4.71
C HIS A 193 10.71 -8.23 -4.29
N CYS A 194 9.64 -8.78 -3.74
CA CYS A 194 9.47 -10.19 -3.45
C CYS A 194 9.18 -10.96 -4.74
N LYS A 195 10.21 -11.23 -5.54
CA LYS A 195 10.08 -11.80 -6.90
C LYS A 195 9.62 -13.23 -6.90
N LYS A 196 8.45 -13.49 -7.46
CA LYS A 196 7.86 -14.83 -7.61
C LYS A 196 8.61 -15.76 -8.59
N ASN A 197 9.55 -15.23 -9.35
CA ASN A 197 10.42 -15.97 -10.25
C ASN A 197 11.91 -15.85 -9.89
N PHE A 198 12.21 -15.62 -8.62
CA PHE A 198 13.59 -15.51 -8.15
C PHE A 198 14.35 -16.84 -8.33
N MET A 199 15.53 -16.77 -8.95
CA MET A 199 16.35 -17.95 -9.32
C MET A 199 17.63 -18.12 -8.46
N GLY A 200 17.62 -17.54 -7.24
CA GLY A 200 18.79 -17.65 -6.34
C GLY A 200 19.81 -16.52 -6.51
N ALA A 201 21.00 -16.73 -5.95
CA ALA A 201 22.05 -15.70 -5.87
C ALA A 201 22.60 -15.29 -7.25
N GLN A 202 22.03 -14.23 -7.81
CA GLN A 202 22.63 -13.52 -8.96
C GLN A 202 23.47 -12.35 -8.44
N PRO A 203 24.64 -12.06 -9.00
CA PRO A 203 25.49 -10.94 -8.59
C PRO A 203 24.79 -9.58 -8.60
N THR A 204 23.75 -9.45 -9.42
CA THR A 204 22.93 -8.24 -9.58
C THR A 204 21.63 -8.26 -8.76
N ALA A 205 21.41 -9.26 -7.89
CA ALA A 205 20.19 -9.41 -7.12
C ALA A 205 19.92 -8.19 -6.21
N ARG A 206 20.98 -7.65 -5.59
CA ARG A 206 20.90 -6.51 -4.66
C ARG A 206 20.17 -5.32 -5.27
N THR A 207 20.61 -4.87 -6.45
CA THR A 207 20.02 -3.70 -7.12
C THR A 207 18.64 -3.95 -7.73
N LYS A 208 18.25 -5.22 -7.92
CA LYS A 208 16.97 -5.60 -8.53
C LYS A 208 15.87 -5.90 -7.52
N LEU A 209 16.25 -6.12 -6.24
CA LEU A 209 15.28 -6.42 -5.17
C LEU A 209 14.91 -5.19 -4.33
N PHE A 210 15.60 -4.08 -4.49
CA PHE A 210 15.40 -2.88 -3.71
C PHE A 210 15.33 -1.66 -4.62
N LYS A 211 14.32 -0.81 -4.41
CA LYS A 211 14.12 0.42 -5.16
C LYS A 211 13.75 1.55 -4.23
N GLU A 212 14.66 2.50 -4.04
CA GLU A 212 14.34 3.75 -3.36
C GLU A 212 13.37 4.59 -4.19
N VAL A 213 12.40 5.23 -3.53
CA VAL A 213 11.43 6.13 -4.14
C VAL A 213 11.41 7.47 -3.42
N LYS A 214 11.07 8.53 -4.14
CA LYS A 214 11.01 9.89 -3.59
C LYS A 214 9.62 10.18 -3.02
N PHE A 215 9.59 10.87 -1.91
CA PHE A 215 8.36 11.39 -1.31
C PHE A 215 7.68 12.40 -2.22
N ASP A 216 6.37 12.23 -2.45
CA ASP A 216 5.56 13.13 -3.27
C ASP A 216 4.24 13.54 -2.60
N GLU A 217 4.34 14.57 -1.76
CA GLU A 217 3.19 15.16 -1.07
C GLU A 217 2.13 15.73 -2.04
N LYS A 218 2.57 16.30 -3.18
CA LYS A 218 1.65 16.93 -4.14
C LYS A 218 0.73 15.90 -4.78
N SER A 219 1.29 14.78 -5.22
CA SER A 219 0.51 13.67 -5.79
C SER A 219 -0.40 13.03 -4.75
N VAL A 220 0.02 12.87 -3.49
CA VAL A 220 -0.86 12.43 -2.41
C VAL A 220 -2.06 13.35 -2.26
N LYS A 221 -1.84 14.65 -2.14
CA LYS A 221 -2.94 15.63 -2.01
C LYS A 221 -3.91 15.59 -3.19
N SER A 222 -3.39 15.40 -4.40
CA SER A 222 -4.22 15.30 -5.61
C SER A 222 -5.05 14.03 -5.60
N ALA A 223 -4.46 12.86 -5.31
CA ALA A 223 -5.15 11.58 -5.26
C ALA A 223 -6.25 11.57 -4.18
N VAL A 224 -5.93 12.04 -2.97
CA VAL A 224 -6.89 12.12 -1.86
C VAL A 224 -8.05 13.05 -2.22
N ARG A 225 -7.77 14.22 -2.74
CA ARG A 225 -8.79 15.20 -3.16
C ARG A 225 -9.68 14.63 -4.27
N PHE A 226 -9.09 13.99 -5.28
CA PHE A 226 -9.84 13.38 -6.37
C PHE A 226 -10.73 12.24 -5.84
N PHE A 227 -10.22 11.36 -4.99
CA PHE A 227 -10.98 10.28 -4.38
C PHE A 227 -12.25 10.80 -3.67
N TYR A 228 -12.12 11.79 -2.80
CA TYR A 228 -13.27 12.34 -2.07
C TYR A 228 -14.28 13.04 -3.00
N ARG A 229 -13.80 13.76 -4.02
CA ARG A 229 -14.67 14.36 -5.05
C ARG A 229 -15.39 13.31 -5.87
N TYR A 230 -14.72 12.23 -6.22
CA TYR A 230 -15.34 11.10 -6.91
C TYR A 230 -16.47 10.48 -6.08
N GLN A 231 -16.26 10.26 -4.79
CA GLN A 231 -17.31 9.76 -3.90
C GLN A 231 -18.51 10.71 -3.81
N GLU A 232 -18.30 12.02 -3.73
CA GLU A 232 -19.35 13.03 -3.70
C GLU A 232 -20.22 13.04 -4.97
N ALA A 233 -19.64 12.67 -6.11
CA ALA A 233 -20.34 12.68 -7.40
C ALA A 233 -21.35 11.53 -7.57
N PHE A 234 -21.25 10.47 -6.75
CA PHE A 234 -22.08 9.27 -6.88
C PHE A 234 -22.98 9.06 -5.66
N ASP A 235 -24.16 8.50 -5.90
CA ASP A 235 -25.07 8.07 -4.84
C ASP A 235 -24.63 6.73 -4.21
N SER A 236 -25.35 6.29 -3.16
CA SER A 236 -25.08 5.00 -2.49
C SER A 236 -25.25 3.78 -3.39
N LYS A 237 -25.99 3.90 -4.49
CA LYS A 237 -26.17 2.88 -5.53
C LYS A 237 -25.14 3.00 -6.64
N GLY A 238 -24.34 4.08 -6.65
CA GLY A 238 -23.31 4.45 -7.61
C GLY A 238 -23.78 5.00 -8.93
N ASN A 239 -24.90 5.58 -8.95
CA ASN A 239 -25.32 6.38 -10.05
C ASN A 239 -24.77 7.80 -9.90
N LEU A 240 -24.41 8.42 -11.00
CA LEU A 240 -24.01 9.83 -10.99
C LEU A 240 -25.18 10.68 -10.47
N LYS A 241 -24.94 11.49 -9.44
CA LYS A 241 -25.94 12.43 -8.93
C LYS A 241 -26.21 13.49 -9.99
N THR A 242 -27.39 13.48 -10.57
CA THR A 242 -27.82 14.38 -11.65
C THR A 242 -27.80 15.88 -11.30
N LYS A 243 -27.54 16.23 -10.05
CA LYS A 243 -27.43 17.61 -9.55
C LYS A 243 -26.02 17.99 -9.06
N ALA A 244 -24.99 17.18 -9.32
CA ALA A 244 -23.64 17.67 -9.15
C ALA A 244 -23.41 18.79 -10.16
N LYS A 245 -23.60 20.05 -9.75
CA LYS A 245 -23.04 21.18 -10.47
C LYS A 245 -21.54 20.93 -10.49
N LEU A 246 -21.04 20.41 -11.60
CA LEU A 246 -19.63 20.50 -11.93
C LEU A 246 -19.33 22.00 -11.86
N GLN A 247 -18.62 22.41 -10.81
CA GLN A 247 -18.07 23.76 -10.80
C GLN A 247 -16.99 23.80 -11.88
N THR A 248 -17.39 24.23 -13.05
CA THR A 248 -16.53 24.39 -14.25
C THR A 248 -15.70 25.66 -14.18
N GLU A 249 -15.63 26.35 -13.06
CA GLU A 249 -14.74 27.51 -12.92
C GLU A 249 -13.38 27.06 -12.39
N PHE A 250 -12.50 26.64 -13.31
CA PHE A 250 -11.07 26.72 -13.12
C PHE A 250 -10.68 28.20 -13.26
N LYS A 251 -10.48 28.91 -12.16
CA LYS A 251 -9.68 30.12 -12.17
C LYS A 251 -8.21 29.68 -12.26
N LEU A 252 -7.62 29.92 -13.44
CA LEU A 252 -6.19 29.81 -13.70
C LEU A 252 -5.42 30.80 -12.81
#